data_c77e19ada2b3c23f937af40960a55985
#
_entry.id   c77e19ada2b3c23f937af40960a55985
#
_cell.length_a   1.000
_cell.length_b   1.000
_cell.length_c   1.000
_cell.angle_alpha   90.00
_cell.angle_beta   90.00
_cell.angle_gamma   90.00
#
_symmetry.space_group_name_H-M   'P 1'
#
loop_
_entity.id
_entity.type
_entity.pdbx_description
1 polymer ?
#
loop_
_entity_poly.entity_id
_entity_poly.type
_entity_poly.pdbx_seq_one_letter_code
_entity_poly.pdbx_strand_id
1 'polypeptide(L)'
;DRQRVAPGNDVLRKIFGDKPILLLMDEVLVYVSNAMGLVVGDSVFGRQVLTFVQKLTEVVRELPKTVLVYSLQASVQEAVGDEGLLNILDKLVSRIDAKKEPVSGDEVMKVIQGRLFTNVGDPAVIQEIAQQQAELFRKYRESYEDTSRGKQEVQQQADLLAERIQSSYPFHPDLLDLMYHRWGSLPSYQRTRGALQFLARVVHALRSSGDTSPLIGLGNIPFDDEGVRGAFFSQVGEKERYS
;
A
#
# COMPACT_ATOMS: atom_id res chain seq x y z
N ASP A 1 16.41 -13.72 31.94
CA ASP A 1 15.26 -14.57 31.99
C ASP A 1 15.59 -16.01 31.62
N ARG A 2 15.72 -16.87 32.66
CA ARG A 2 16.25 -18.23 32.48
C ARG A 2 15.24 -19.22 31.91
N GLN A 3 13.94 -18.89 31.88
CA GLN A 3 12.89 -19.83 31.45
C GLN A 3 12.44 -19.71 30.01
N ARG A 4 12.86 -18.69 29.26
CA ARG A 4 12.49 -18.47 27.83
C ARG A 4 10.99 -18.67 27.53
N VAL A 5 10.12 -18.31 28.47
CA VAL A 5 8.66 -18.44 28.38
C VAL A 5 8.05 -17.03 28.37
N ALA A 6 6.95 -16.85 27.66
CA ALA A 6 6.23 -15.57 27.65
C ALA A 6 5.81 -15.17 29.07
N PRO A 7 6.03 -13.91 29.52
CA PRO A 7 5.70 -13.44 30.85
C PRO A 7 4.19 -13.62 31.13
N GLY A 8 3.86 -13.86 32.39
CA GLY A 8 2.47 -13.93 32.83
C GLY A 8 1.80 -12.56 32.83
N ASN A 9 0.46 -12.52 32.82
CA ASN A 9 -0.33 -11.29 32.82
C ASN A 9 0.01 -10.40 34.04
N ASP A 10 0.26 -11.01 35.20
CA ASP A 10 0.62 -10.26 36.41
C ASP A 10 1.97 -9.52 36.29
N VAL A 11 2.91 -10.10 35.55
CA VAL A 11 4.20 -9.44 35.28
C VAL A 11 3.99 -8.26 34.36
N LEU A 12 3.18 -8.41 33.32
CA LEU A 12 2.85 -7.33 32.38
C LEU A 12 2.10 -6.20 33.08
N ARG A 13 1.12 -6.50 33.95
CA ARG A 13 0.42 -5.48 34.75
C ARG A 13 1.38 -4.71 35.65
N LYS A 14 2.34 -5.38 36.28
CA LYS A 14 3.36 -4.72 37.11
C LYS A 14 4.30 -3.83 36.31
N ILE A 15 4.67 -4.24 35.09
CA ILE A 15 5.54 -3.45 34.20
C ILE A 15 4.84 -2.17 33.74
N PHE A 16 3.59 -2.27 33.35
CA PHE A 16 2.82 -1.14 32.80
C PHE A 16 2.33 -0.20 33.93
N GLY A 17 1.88 -0.75 35.05
CA GLY A 17 1.38 0.05 36.18
C GLY A 17 0.23 0.99 35.75
N ASP A 18 0.18 2.16 36.42
CA ASP A 18 -0.87 3.18 36.18
C ASP A 18 -0.44 4.34 35.26
N LYS A 19 0.71 4.23 34.62
CA LYS A 19 1.25 5.29 33.76
C LYS A 19 0.58 5.23 32.38
N PRO A 20 0.39 6.37 31.71
CA PRO A 20 -0.03 6.40 30.32
C PRO A 20 1.07 5.76 29.43
N ILE A 21 0.70 4.73 28.68
CA ILE A 21 1.63 3.98 27.82
C ILE A 21 1.03 3.82 26.43
N LEU A 22 1.81 4.13 25.42
CA LEU A 22 1.55 3.77 24.03
C LEU A 22 2.56 2.71 23.59
N LEU A 23 2.06 1.52 23.28
CA LEU A 23 2.85 0.42 22.74
C LEU A 23 2.68 0.39 21.23
N LEU A 24 3.76 0.51 20.49
CA LEU A 24 3.77 0.43 19.03
C LEU A 24 4.57 -0.80 18.62
N MET A 25 3.92 -1.69 17.85
CA MET A 25 4.56 -2.89 17.30
C MET A 25 4.37 -2.88 15.79
N ASP A 26 5.47 -2.88 15.05
CA ASP A 26 5.43 -2.90 13.59
C ASP A 26 5.79 -4.28 13.05
N GLU A 27 5.20 -4.65 11.91
CA GLU A 27 5.48 -5.89 11.18
C GLU A 27 5.36 -7.17 12.04
N VAL A 28 4.41 -7.23 12.95
CA VAL A 28 4.26 -8.34 13.92
C VAL A 28 4.18 -9.69 13.23
N LEU A 29 3.49 -9.77 12.07
CA LEU A 29 3.32 -11.02 11.34
C LEU A 29 4.64 -11.54 10.76
N VAL A 30 5.45 -10.64 10.17
CA VAL A 30 6.78 -10.98 9.61
C VAL A 30 7.68 -11.51 10.71
N TYR A 31 7.65 -10.86 11.89
CA TYR A 31 8.41 -11.32 13.04
C TYR A 31 7.98 -12.72 13.52
N VAL A 32 6.66 -12.95 13.63
CA VAL A 32 6.13 -14.25 14.03
C VAL A 32 6.48 -15.34 13.01
N SER A 33 6.34 -15.07 11.72
CA SER A 33 6.68 -16.00 10.64
C SER A 33 8.14 -16.42 10.71
N ASN A 34 9.06 -15.47 10.84
CA ASN A 34 10.49 -15.76 11.00
C ASN A 34 10.78 -16.55 12.28
N ALA A 35 10.08 -16.24 13.37
CA ALA A 35 10.22 -16.96 14.64
C ALA A 35 9.68 -18.39 14.60
N MET A 36 8.79 -18.74 13.66
CA MET A 36 8.31 -20.13 13.48
C MET A 36 9.40 -21.10 13.04
N GLY A 37 10.46 -20.61 12.39
CA GLY A 37 11.64 -21.43 12.03
C GLY A 37 12.57 -21.74 13.20
N LEU A 38 12.36 -21.16 14.40
CA LEU A 38 13.25 -21.32 15.53
C LEU A 38 12.67 -22.26 16.60
N VAL A 39 13.36 -23.35 16.88
CA VAL A 39 13.00 -24.29 17.96
C VAL A 39 13.63 -23.82 19.28
N VAL A 40 12.81 -23.70 20.33
CA VAL A 40 13.26 -23.29 21.66
C VAL A 40 12.67 -24.28 22.69
N GLY A 41 13.52 -25.12 23.26
CA GLY A 41 13.08 -26.24 24.12
C GLY A 41 12.18 -27.19 23.37
N ASP A 42 11.03 -27.55 23.95
CA ASP A 42 10.04 -28.43 23.33
C ASP A 42 9.02 -27.71 22.46
N SER A 43 9.26 -26.43 22.11
CA SER A 43 8.29 -25.59 21.40
C SER A 43 8.97 -24.76 20.31
N VAL A 44 8.14 -24.21 19.43
CA VAL A 44 8.57 -23.25 18.39
C VAL A 44 8.48 -21.83 18.94
N PHE A 45 9.53 -21.02 18.76
CA PHE A 45 9.61 -19.67 19.30
C PHE A 45 8.44 -18.78 18.82
N GLY A 46 8.02 -18.92 17.58
CA GLY A 46 6.85 -18.20 17.05
C GLY A 46 5.57 -18.42 17.85
N ARG A 47 5.33 -19.63 18.36
CA ARG A 47 4.18 -19.89 19.25
C ARG A 47 4.27 -19.15 20.58
N GLN A 48 5.47 -19.01 21.11
CA GLN A 48 5.69 -18.25 22.36
C GLN A 48 5.48 -16.74 22.12
N VAL A 49 5.93 -16.21 20.97
CA VAL A 49 5.67 -14.82 20.57
C VAL A 49 4.18 -14.56 20.45
N LEU A 50 3.43 -15.45 19.82
CA LEU A 50 1.98 -15.33 19.73
C LEU A 50 1.28 -15.35 21.08
N THR A 51 1.68 -16.27 21.95
CA THR A 51 1.18 -16.31 23.31
C THR A 51 1.49 -15.00 24.06
N PHE A 52 2.66 -14.43 23.82
CA PHE A 52 3.03 -13.11 24.39
C PHE A 52 2.12 -12.00 23.87
N VAL A 53 1.91 -11.91 22.54
CA VAL A 53 1.05 -10.88 21.95
C VAL A 53 -0.39 -11.04 22.42
N GLN A 54 -0.89 -12.28 22.58
CA GLN A 54 -2.20 -12.54 23.16
C GLN A 54 -2.33 -12.00 24.58
N LYS A 55 -1.39 -12.36 25.47
CA LYS A 55 -1.37 -11.88 26.85
C LYS A 55 -1.27 -10.36 26.91
N LEU A 56 -0.48 -9.76 26.01
CA LEU A 56 -0.33 -8.33 25.90
C LEU A 56 -1.66 -7.64 25.55
N THR A 57 -2.40 -8.15 24.57
CA THR A 57 -3.73 -7.63 24.22
C THR A 57 -4.74 -7.77 25.35
N GLU A 58 -4.71 -8.89 26.09
CA GLU A 58 -5.57 -9.11 27.25
C GLU A 58 -5.30 -8.11 28.37
N VAL A 59 -4.04 -7.92 28.73
CA VAL A 59 -3.63 -6.99 29.80
C VAL A 59 -3.91 -5.53 29.42
N VAL A 60 -3.63 -5.14 28.17
CA VAL A 60 -3.89 -3.76 27.71
C VAL A 60 -5.37 -3.41 27.77
N ARG A 61 -6.28 -4.35 27.49
CA ARG A 61 -7.73 -4.15 27.62
C ARG A 61 -8.20 -3.83 29.06
N GLU A 62 -7.47 -4.30 30.03
CA GLU A 62 -7.77 -4.07 31.46
C GLU A 62 -7.19 -2.74 31.97
N LEU A 63 -6.22 -2.16 31.24
CA LEU A 63 -5.48 -0.96 31.66
C LEU A 63 -6.02 0.29 30.97
N PRO A 64 -6.75 1.18 31.69
CA PRO A 64 -7.46 2.31 31.07
C PRO A 64 -6.55 3.39 30.47
N LYS A 65 -5.25 3.38 30.80
CA LYS A 65 -4.26 4.35 30.34
C LYS A 65 -3.26 3.76 29.34
N THR A 66 -3.47 2.52 28.90
CA THR A 66 -2.54 1.84 27.99
C THR A 66 -3.19 1.58 26.66
N VAL A 67 -2.50 1.93 25.57
CA VAL A 67 -2.94 1.69 24.19
C VAL A 67 -1.89 0.82 23.48
N LEU A 68 -2.34 -0.21 22.81
CA LEU A 68 -1.53 -1.06 21.96
C LEU A 68 -1.96 -0.84 20.50
N VAL A 69 -1.01 -0.43 19.66
CA VAL A 69 -1.16 -0.34 18.23
C VAL A 69 -0.15 -1.28 17.58
N TYR A 70 -0.61 -2.15 16.72
CA TYR A 70 0.27 -3.02 15.96
C TYR A 70 -0.12 -3.08 14.49
N SER A 71 0.89 -3.12 13.62
CA SER A 71 0.68 -3.34 12.21
C SER A 71 0.74 -4.83 11.88
N LEU A 72 -0.21 -5.25 11.09
CA LEU A 72 -0.23 -6.57 10.45
C LEU A 72 -0.01 -6.32 8.97
N GLN A 73 1.22 -6.36 8.51
CA GLN A 73 1.49 -6.46 7.08
C GLN A 73 1.21 -7.89 6.65
N ALA A 74 -0.02 -8.11 6.25
CA ALA A 74 -0.39 -9.35 5.61
C ALA A 74 -0.37 -9.14 4.10
N SER A 75 0.67 -9.57 3.44
CA SER A 75 0.38 -10.31 2.23
C SER A 75 -0.28 -11.62 2.68
N VAL A 76 -1.61 -11.62 2.72
CA VAL A 76 -2.41 -12.84 2.97
C VAL A 76 -1.94 -13.97 2.03
N GLN A 77 -1.35 -13.65 0.89
CA GLN A 77 -0.78 -14.58 -0.08
C GLN A 77 0.53 -15.23 0.37
N GLU A 78 1.35 -14.58 1.19
CA GLU A 78 2.53 -15.23 1.79
C GLU A 78 2.14 -16.16 2.93
N ALA A 79 1.00 -15.92 3.56
CA ALA A 79 0.45 -16.78 4.60
C ALA A 79 -0.38 -17.96 4.05
N VAL A 80 -0.78 -17.95 2.78
CA VAL A 80 -1.67 -18.94 2.13
C VAL A 80 -1.04 -20.35 2.02
N GLY A 81 0.27 -20.49 2.26
CA GLY A 81 0.93 -21.81 2.35
C GLY A 81 0.92 -22.44 3.74
N ASP A 82 0.51 -21.73 4.79
CA ASP A 82 0.54 -22.23 6.17
C ASP A 82 -0.78 -21.97 6.88
N GLU A 83 -1.65 -23.01 6.94
CA GLU A 83 -2.94 -22.96 7.65
C GLU A 83 -2.77 -22.57 9.12
N GLY A 84 -1.63 -22.87 9.73
CA GLY A 84 -1.29 -22.48 11.09
C GLY A 84 -1.17 -20.96 11.23
N LEU A 85 -0.56 -20.30 10.27
CA LEU A 85 -0.36 -18.85 10.26
C LEU A 85 -1.67 -18.10 10.03
N LEU A 86 -2.54 -18.60 9.16
CA LEU A 86 -3.89 -18.05 8.93
C LEU A 86 -4.75 -18.12 10.21
N ASN A 87 -4.77 -19.25 10.90
CA ASN A 87 -5.48 -19.39 12.18
C ASN A 87 -4.96 -18.44 13.27
N ILE A 88 -3.71 -18.13 13.23
CA ILE A 88 -3.05 -17.20 14.14
C ILE A 88 -3.43 -15.75 13.83
N LEU A 89 -3.43 -15.38 12.55
CA LEU A 89 -3.91 -14.09 12.08
C LEU A 89 -5.37 -13.87 12.48
N ASP A 90 -6.24 -14.84 12.26
CA ASP A 90 -7.65 -14.74 12.63
C ASP A 90 -7.80 -14.52 14.13
N LYS A 91 -7.04 -15.21 14.95
CA LYS A 91 -7.05 -15.01 16.41
C LYS A 91 -6.53 -13.66 16.85
N LEU A 92 -5.53 -13.10 16.17
CA LEU A 92 -5.03 -11.76 16.45
C LEU A 92 -6.03 -10.70 15.98
N VAL A 93 -6.56 -10.84 14.76
CA VAL A 93 -7.52 -9.90 14.17
C VAL A 93 -8.87 -9.91 14.92
N SER A 94 -9.35 -11.06 15.38
CA SER A 94 -10.61 -11.17 16.14
C SER A 94 -10.59 -10.45 17.49
N ARG A 95 -9.41 -10.06 17.98
CA ARG A 95 -9.21 -9.35 19.26
C ARG A 95 -8.98 -7.86 19.10
N ILE A 96 -9.00 -7.35 17.87
CA ILE A 96 -8.80 -5.94 17.57
C ILE A 96 -10.09 -5.17 17.87
N ASP A 97 -10.02 -4.17 18.77
CA ASP A 97 -11.15 -3.31 19.08
C ASP A 97 -11.46 -2.33 17.95
N ALA A 98 -10.44 -1.92 17.18
CA ALA A 98 -10.61 -1.05 16.02
C ALA A 98 -9.56 -1.36 14.92
N LYS A 99 -10.02 -1.91 13.81
CA LYS A 99 -9.19 -2.05 12.59
C LYS A 99 -9.18 -0.71 11.86
N LYS A 100 -7.98 -0.23 11.56
CA LYS A 100 -7.76 0.97 10.72
C LYS A 100 -6.86 0.60 9.55
N GLU A 101 -7.28 0.98 8.37
CA GLU A 101 -6.44 0.98 7.18
C GLU A 101 -5.95 2.42 6.99
N PRO A 102 -4.65 2.68 7.18
CA PRO A 102 -4.14 4.05 7.23
C PRO A 102 -4.25 4.80 5.91
N VAL A 103 -4.35 4.07 4.79
CA VAL A 103 -4.46 4.65 3.45
C VAL A 103 -5.34 3.74 2.60
N SER A 104 -6.42 4.27 2.04
CA SER A 104 -7.31 3.56 1.13
C SER A 104 -7.41 4.28 -0.23
N GLY A 105 -7.44 3.52 -1.33
CA GLY A 105 -7.79 4.01 -2.66
C GLY A 105 -7.16 5.37 -3.05
N ASP A 106 -7.97 6.40 -3.13
CA ASP A 106 -7.59 7.74 -3.60
C ASP A 106 -6.58 8.47 -2.67
N GLU A 107 -6.51 8.10 -1.39
CA GLU A 107 -5.53 8.71 -0.47
C GLU A 107 -4.09 8.33 -0.81
N VAL A 108 -3.88 7.17 -1.42
CA VAL A 108 -2.55 6.75 -1.88
C VAL A 108 -2.00 7.74 -2.90
N MET A 109 -2.87 8.29 -3.75
CA MET A 109 -2.49 9.30 -4.74
C MET A 109 -1.92 10.54 -4.09
N LYS A 110 -2.56 11.03 -3.04
CA LYS A 110 -2.09 12.17 -2.24
C LYS A 110 -0.74 11.88 -1.57
N VAL A 111 -0.54 10.65 -1.11
CA VAL A 111 0.75 10.22 -0.54
C VAL A 111 1.83 10.22 -1.62
N ILE A 112 1.55 9.67 -2.81
CA ILE A 112 2.48 9.66 -3.94
C ILE A 112 2.84 11.10 -4.35
N GLN A 113 1.85 11.95 -4.55
CA GLN A 113 2.06 13.36 -4.88
C GLN A 113 2.91 14.08 -3.83
N GLY A 114 2.54 14.00 -2.55
CA GLY A 114 3.26 14.68 -1.46
C GLY A 114 4.67 14.15 -1.22
N ARG A 115 4.99 12.94 -1.69
CA ARG A 115 6.34 12.36 -1.59
C ARG A 115 7.22 12.69 -2.80
N LEU A 116 6.63 12.85 -3.99
CA LEU A 116 7.36 13.09 -5.22
C LEU A 116 7.49 14.58 -5.57
N PHE A 117 6.54 15.40 -5.13
CA PHE A 117 6.48 16.80 -5.51
C PHE A 117 6.31 17.70 -4.29
N THR A 118 7.03 18.81 -4.26
CA THR A 118 6.79 19.91 -3.31
C THR A 118 5.58 20.76 -3.72
N ASN A 119 5.33 20.84 -5.03
CA ASN A 119 4.19 21.51 -5.63
C ASN A 119 3.88 20.81 -6.96
N VAL A 120 2.62 20.56 -7.24
CA VAL A 120 2.15 19.93 -8.48
C VAL A 120 1.76 20.94 -9.56
N GLY A 121 1.74 22.24 -9.27
CA GLY A 121 1.41 23.30 -10.21
C GLY A 121 0.18 24.12 -9.83
N ASP A 122 -0.23 25.02 -10.75
CA ASP A 122 -1.42 25.85 -10.57
C ASP A 122 -2.69 25.02 -10.75
N PRO A 123 -3.63 25.05 -9.78
CA PRO A 123 -4.89 24.34 -9.86
C PRO A 123 -5.73 24.70 -11.11
N ALA A 124 -5.67 25.93 -11.61
CA ALA A 124 -6.38 26.34 -12.81
C ALA A 124 -5.83 25.65 -14.06
N VAL A 125 -4.52 25.52 -14.17
CA VAL A 125 -3.85 24.79 -15.26
C VAL A 125 -4.15 23.30 -15.20
N ILE A 126 -4.13 22.71 -13.98
CA ILE A 126 -4.47 21.31 -13.78
C ILE A 126 -5.91 21.04 -14.22
N GLN A 127 -6.84 21.91 -13.86
CA GLN A 127 -8.23 21.81 -14.26
C GLN A 127 -8.40 21.89 -15.79
N GLU A 128 -7.68 22.79 -16.45
CA GLU A 128 -7.70 22.93 -17.91
C GLU A 128 -7.18 21.64 -18.58
N ILE A 129 -6.07 21.09 -18.13
CA ILE A 129 -5.52 19.82 -18.63
C ILE A 129 -6.51 18.69 -18.44
N ALA A 130 -7.14 18.59 -17.28
CA ALA A 130 -8.13 17.55 -16.97
C ALA A 130 -9.34 17.65 -17.90
N GLN A 131 -9.85 18.85 -18.16
CA GLN A 131 -10.97 19.07 -19.08
C GLN A 131 -10.60 18.75 -20.52
N GLN A 132 -9.41 19.13 -20.99
CA GLN A 132 -8.93 18.80 -22.34
C GLN A 132 -8.83 17.27 -22.53
N GLN A 133 -8.31 16.55 -21.57
CA GLN A 133 -8.22 15.08 -21.64
C GLN A 133 -9.60 14.41 -21.62
N ALA A 134 -10.49 14.87 -20.75
CA ALA A 134 -11.86 14.39 -20.69
C ALA A 134 -12.63 14.62 -22.01
N GLU A 135 -12.43 15.78 -22.63
CA GLU A 135 -13.05 16.11 -23.92
C GLU A 135 -12.50 15.25 -25.06
N LEU A 136 -11.18 14.96 -25.06
CA LEU A 136 -10.57 14.03 -26.02
C LEU A 136 -11.15 12.60 -25.84
N PHE A 137 -11.25 12.14 -24.61
CA PHE A 137 -11.87 10.86 -24.28
C PHE A 137 -13.32 10.81 -24.75
N ARG A 138 -14.11 11.84 -24.45
CA ARG A 138 -15.52 11.95 -24.86
C ARG A 138 -15.66 11.85 -26.36
N LYS A 139 -14.94 12.70 -27.13
CA LYS A 139 -15.00 12.70 -28.59
C LYS A 139 -14.66 11.35 -29.21
N TYR A 140 -13.61 10.71 -28.68
CA TYR A 140 -13.21 9.40 -29.15
C TYR A 140 -14.29 8.35 -28.88
N ARG A 141 -14.81 8.30 -27.65
CA ARG A 141 -15.81 7.29 -27.25
C ARG A 141 -17.17 7.52 -27.91
N GLU A 142 -17.62 8.76 -28.02
CA GLU A 142 -18.90 9.10 -28.71
C GLU A 142 -18.89 8.70 -30.18
N SER A 143 -17.72 8.64 -30.84
CA SER A 143 -17.65 8.22 -32.25
C SER A 143 -18.03 6.76 -32.45
N TYR A 144 -18.09 5.96 -31.41
CA TYR A 144 -18.51 4.55 -31.43
C TYR A 144 -19.88 4.32 -30.78
N GLU A 145 -20.57 5.40 -30.35
CA GLU A 145 -21.86 5.29 -29.66
C GLU A 145 -23.01 5.84 -30.54
N ASP A 146 -23.92 4.94 -30.93
CA ASP A 146 -25.05 5.30 -31.77
C ASP A 146 -26.31 5.72 -30.99
N THR A 147 -26.34 5.45 -29.67
CA THR A 147 -27.51 5.69 -28.82
C THR A 147 -27.37 6.94 -27.97
N SER A 148 -28.47 7.65 -27.75
CA SER A 148 -28.49 8.81 -26.84
C SER A 148 -28.12 8.43 -25.42
N ARG A 149 -28.48 7.23 -24.96
CA ARG A 149 -28.10 6.70 -23.65
C ARG A 149 -26.59 6.44 -23.56
N GLY A 150 -26.00 5.80 -24.56
CA GLY A 150 -24.57 5.55 -24.63
C GLY A 150 -23.76 6.85 -24.60
N LYS A 151 -24.20 7.90 -25.31
CA LYS A 151 -23.55 9.23 -25.24
C LYS A 151 -23.65 9.87 -23.87
N GLN A 152 -24.77 9.71 -23.15
CA GLN A 152 -24.88 10.20 -21.78
C GLN A 152 -23.93 9.44 -20.82
N GLU A 153 -23.81 8.12 -20.98
CA GLU A 153 -22.86 7.32 -20.18
C GLU A 153 -21.40 7.72 -20.48
N VAL A 154 -21.07 7.99 -21.75
CA VAL A 154 -19.74 8.51 -22.13
C VAL A 154 -19.46 9.89 -21.51
N GLN A 155 -20.44 10.78 -21.48
CA GLN A 155 -20.30 12.08 -20.84
C GLN A 155 -20.00 11.93 -19.33
N GLN A 156 -20.74 11.07 -18.63
CA GLN A 156 -20.50 10.81 -17.20
C GLN A 156 -19.10 10.23 -16.95
N GLN A 157 -18.62 9.33 -17.82
CA GLN A 157 -17.27 8.78 -17.73
C GLN A 157 -16.20 9.84 -17.98
N ALA A 158 -16.44 10.79 -18.89
CA ALA A 158 -15.54 11.90 -19.16
C ALA A 158 -15.44 12.86 -17.95
N ASP A 159 -16.58 13.20 -17.35
CA ASP A 159 -16.63 14.05 -16.17
C ASP A 159 -15.87 13.41 -14.99
N LEU A 160 -16.10 12.11 -14.74
CA LEU A 160 -15.36 11.34 -13.73
C LEU A 160 -13.86 11.28 -14.04
N LEU A 161 -13.47 11.14 -15.32
CA LEU A 161 -12.06 11.15 -15.72
C LEU A 161 -11.42 12.50 -15.41
N ALA A 162 -12.11 13.63 -15.65
CA ALA A 162 -11.58 14.95 -15.30
C ALA A 162 -11.33 15.10 -13.80
N GLU A 163 -12.27 14.67 -12.95
CA GLU A 163 -12.11 14.67 -11.49
C GLU A 163 -10.92 13.81 -11.06
N ARG A 164 -10.79 12.62 -11.64
CA ARG A 164 -9.70 11.70 -11.32
C ARG A 164 -8.34 12.26 -11.75
N ILE A 165 -8.23 12.90 -12.92
CA ILE A 165 -6.99 13.55 -13.36
C ILE A 165 -6.61 14.66 -12.39
N GLN A 166 -7.54 15.51 -11.97
CA GLN A 166 -7.25 16.56 -10.99
C GLN A 166 -6.69 16.00 -9.67
N SER A 167 -7.24 14.89 -9.20
CA SER A 167 -6.79 14.26 -7.95
C SER A 167 -5.47 13.49 -8.07
N SER A 168 -5.11 13.02 -9.26
CA SER A 168 -3.90 12.20 -9.50
C SER A 168 -2.76 12.95 -10.20
N TYR A 169 -2.98 14.21 -10.61
CA TYR A 169 -2.00 14.99 -11.36
C TYR A 169 -0.61 15.00 -10.69
N PRO A 170 0.51 14.87 -11.41
CA PRO A 170 0.63 14.86 -12.87
C PRO A 170 0.45 13.45 -13.52
N PHE A 171 0.02 12.46 -12.79
CA PHE A 171 -0.15 11.11 -13.33
C PHE A 171 -1.55 10.89 -13.89
N HIS A 172 -1.63 10.21 -15.04
CA HIS A 172 -2.91 9.74 -15.55
C HIS A 172 -3.49 8.66 -14.63
N PRO A 173 -4.80 8.68 -14.32
CA PRO A 173 -5.41 7.69 -13.43
C PRO A 173 -5.15 6.24 -13.83
N ASP A 174 -5.19 5.93 -15.13
CA ASP A 174 -4.99 4.56 -15.64
C ASP A 174 -3.59 4.00 -15.32
N LEU A 175 -2.56 4.85 -15.26
CA LEU A 175 -1.22 4.43 -14.85
C LEU A 175 -1.26 3.93 -13.39
N LEU A 176 -1.94 4.67 -12.55
CA LEU A 176 -2.05 4.36 -11.14
C LEU A 176 -2.95 3.14 -10.89
N ASP A 177 -4.06 3.03 -11.63
CA ASP A 177 -4.93 1.86 -11.59
C ASP A 177 -4.18 0.58 -12.00
N LEU A 178 -3.40 0.65 -13.07
CA LEU A 178 -2.55 -0.47 -13.50
C LEU A 178 -1.59 -0.90 -12.39
N MET A 179 -0.91 0.08 -11.78
CA MET A 179 0.04 -0.20 -10.70
C MET A 179 -0.64 -0.80 -9.47
N TYR A 180 -1.82 -0.30 -9.11
CA TYR A 180 -2.53 -0.73 -7.92
C TYR A 180 -3.23 -2.08 -8.09
N HIS A 181 -3.99 -2.24 -9.19
CA HIS A 181 -4.84 -3.41 -9.39
C HIS A 181 -4.12 -4.58 -10.04
N ARG A 182 -3.17 -4.31 -10.95
CA ARG A 182 -2.45 -5.38 -11.66
C ARG A 182 -1.15 -5.74 -10.96
N TRP A 183 -0.33 -4.76 -10.62
CA TRP A 183 0.93 -5.05 -9.93
C TRP A 183 0.73 -5.35 -8.45
N GLY A 184 -0.30 -4.79 -7.82
CA GLY A 184 -0.64 -5.08 -6.43
C GLY A 184 -0.91 -6.55 -6.10
N SER A 185 -1.19 -7.37 -7.14
CA SER A 185 -1.32 -8.82 -7.03
C SER A 185 0.00 -9.60 -7.16
N LEU A 186 1.11 -8.92 -7.52
CA LEU A 186 2.42 -9.55 -7.65
C LEU A 186 3.11 -9.67 -6.29
N PRO A 187 3.65 -10.84 -5.93
CA PRO A 187 4.32 -11.06 -4.64
C PRO A 187 5.52 -10.12 -4.39
N SER A 188 6.25 -9.77 -5.45
CA SER A 188 7.42 -8.89 -5.39
C SER A 188 7.08 -7.40 -5.28
N TYR A 189 5.83 -7.02 -5.54
CA TYR A 189 5.42 -5.62 -5.56
C TYR A 189 5.16 -5.09 -4.15
N GLN A 190 6.02 -4.21 -3.68
CA GLN A 190 5.91 -3.56 -2.37
C GLN A 190 4.90 -2.39 -2.37
N ARG A 191 3.76 -2.55 -3.03
CA ARG A 191 2.66 -1.57 -3.07
C ARG A 191 3.16 -0.11 -3.14
N THR A 192 2.91 0.69 -2.09
CA THR A 192 3.24 2.14 -2.09
C THR A 192 4.74 2.42 -2.25
N ARG A 193 5.62 1.63 -1.64
CA ARG A 193 7.08 1.83 -1.75
C ARG A 193 7.57 1.52 -3.16
N GLY A 194 7.10 0.42 -3.76
CA GLY A 194 7.43 0.04 -5.13
C GLY A 194 6.92 1.07 -6.14
N ALA A 195 5.67 1.52 -5.97
CA ALA A 195 5.07 2.57 -6.78
C ALA A 195 5.89 3.87 -6.71
N LEU A 196 6.23 4.33 -5.50
CA LEU A 196 7.03 5.54 -5.30
C LEU A 196 8.41 5.43 -5.97
N GLN A 197 9.08 4.29 -5.81
CA GLN A 197 10.41 4.08 -6.41
C GLN A 197 10.34 4.12 -7.94
N PHE A 198 9.37 3.44 -8.53
CA PHE A 198 9.16 3.42 -9.97
C PHE A 198 8.80 4.81 -10.51
N LEU A 199 7.77 5.45 -9.95
CA LEU A 199 7.31 6.77 -10.39
C LEU A 199 8.38 7.85 -10.20
N ALA A 200 9.19 7.78 -9.14
CA ALA A 200 10.33 8.69 -8.96
C ALA A 200 11.34 8.56 -10.10
N ARG A 201 11.62 7.34 -10.57
CA ARG A 201 12.52 7.12 -11.73
C ARG A 201 11.90 7.64 -13.02
N VAL A 202 10.61 7.39 -13.24
CA VAL A 202 9.87 7.91 -14.40
C VAL A 202 9.93 9.44 -14.44
N VAL A 203 9.58 10.10 -13.34
CA VAL A 203 9.61 11.57 -13.26
C VAL A 203 11.03 12.12 -13.47
N HIS A 204 12.04 11.48 -12.89
CA HIS A 204 13.44 11.87 -13.08
C HIS A 204 13.87 11.76 -14.55
N ALA A 205 13.57 10.65 -15.20
CA ALA A 205 13.94 10.41 -16.61
C ALA A 205 13.21 11.38 -17.54
N LEU A 206 11.91 11.59 -17.39
CA LEU A 206 11.14 12.56 -18.18
C LEU A 206 11.66 13.98 -18.01
N ARG A 207 11.97 14.39 -16.78
CA ARG A 207 12.55 15.72 -16.52
C ARG A 207 13.92 15.86 -17.15
N SER A 208 14.76 14.83 -17.10
CA SER A 208 16.12 14.85 -17.66
C SER A 208 16.12 14.87 -19.19
N SER A 209 15.13 14.26 -19.84
CA SER A 209 14.95 14.29 -21.30
C SER A 209 14.29 15.59 -21.80
N GLY A 210 13.81 16.45 -20.89
CA GLY A 210 13.09 17.68 -21.26
C GLY A 210 11.68 17.39 -21.79
N ASP A 211 11.05 16.28 -21.39
CA ASP A 211 9.68 15.98 -21.77
C ASP A 211 8.71 17.05 -21.24
N THR A 212 7.85 17.55 -22.11
CA THR A 212 6.89 18.63 -21.84
C THR A 212 5.45 18.14 -21.81
N SER A 213 5.25 16.82 -21.77
CA SER A 213 3.90 16.23 -21.71
C SER A 213 3.12 16.76 -20.49
N PRO A 214 1.90 17.23 -20.69
CA PRO A 214 1.12 17.83 -19.61
C PRO A 214 0.67 16.80 -18.58
N LEU A 215 0.70 15.51 -18.92
CA LEU A 215 0.21 14.41 -18.09
C LEU A 215 1.08 13.16 -18.31
N ILE A 216 1.49 12.50 -17.25
CA ILE A 216 2.29 11.27 -17.29
C ILE A 216 1.36 10.06 -17.36
N GLY A 217 1.19 9.53 -18.55
CA GLY A 217 0.40 8.32 -18.81
C GLY A 217 1.29 7.10 -19.09
N LEU A 218 0.65 5.99 -19.42
CA LEU A 218 1.34 4.73 -19.77
C LEU A 218 2.27 4.89 -20.98
N GLY A 219 1.87 5.70 -21.96
CA GLY A 219 2.65 5.95 -23.17
C GLY A 219 3.87 6.87 -22.97
N ASN A 220 3.96 7.56 -21.84
CA ASN A 220 5.07 8.46 -21.54
C ASN A 220 6.18 7.78 -20.71
N ILE A 221 6.04 6.51 -20.34
CA ILE A 221 7.05 5.83 -19.54
C ILE A 221 8.28 5.57 -20.39
N PRO A 222 9.44 6.17 -20.06
CA PRO A 222 10.65 6.06 -20.86
C PRO A 222 11.38 4.74 -20.57
N PHE A 223 10.92 3.65 -21.13
CA PHE A 223 11.54 2.32 -20.94
C PHE A 223 12.90 2.15 -21.62
N ASP A 224 13.34 3.11 -22.40
CA ASP A 224 14.71 3.24 -22.89
C ASP A 224 15.69 3.65 -21.79
N ASP A 225 15.23 4.31 -20.73
CA ASP A 225 16.03 4.61 -19.54
C ASP A 225 16.28 3.35 -18.71
N GLU A 226 17.56 3.05 -18.41
CA GLU A 226 17.95 1.86 -17.63
C GLU A 226 17.44 1.89 -16.18
N GLY A 227 17.39 3.08 -15.58
CA GLY A 227 16.89 3.25 -14.22
C GLY A 227 15.40 2.95 -14.11
N VAL A 228 14.61 3.37 -15.12
CA VAL A 228 13.18 3.07 -15.22
C VAL A 228 12.97 1.59 -15.45
N ARG A 229 13.68 0.97 -16.42
CA ARG A 229 13.62 -0.49 -16.64
C ARG A 229 13.97 -1.28 -15.40
N GLY A 230 15.09 -0.93 -14.77
CA GLY A 230 15.54 -1.62 -13.55
C GLY A 230 14.53 -1.52 -12.40
N ALA A 231 13.93 -0.34 -12.21
CA ALA A 231 12.88 -0.15 -11.22
C ALA A 231 11.62 -0.96 -11.55
N PHE A 232 11.22 -1.02 -12.81
CA PHE A 232 10.10 -1.83 -13.28
C PHE A 232 10.30 -3.31 -13.00
N PHE A 233 11.40 -3.90 -13.50
CA PHE A 233 11.67 -5.33 -13.35
C PHE A 233 11.91 -5.75 -11.91
N SER A 234 12.44 -4.85 -11.07
CA SER A 234 12.56 -5.13 -9.63
C SER A 234 11.21 -5.31 -8.94
N GLN A 235 10.15 -4.69 -9.47
CA GLN A 235 8.79 -4.78 -8.90
C GLN A 235 8.01 -5.98 -9.44
N VAL A 236 8.22 -6.36 -10.70
CA VAL A 236 7.50 -7.49 -11.31
C VAL A 236 8.20 -8.84 -11.11
N GLY A 237 9.36 -8.88 -10.43
CA GLY A 237 10.04 -10.11 -10.05
C GLY A 237 10.77 -10.85 -11.19
N GLU A 238 10.97 -10.21 -12.33
CA GLU A 238 11.58 -10.83 -13.52
C GLU A 238 13.01 -10.34 -13.83
N LYS A 239 13.71 -9.79 -12.84
CA LYS A 239 15.04 -9.22 -13.03
C LYS A 239 16.06 -10.19 -13.68
N GLU A 240 15.89 -11.50 -13.44
CA GLU A 240 16.79 -12.54 -13.96
C GLU A 240 16.46 -12.99 -15.39
N ARG A 241 15.29 -12.65 -15.92
CA ARG A 241 14.89 -13.08 -17.29
C ARG A 241 15.34 -12.12 -18.40
N TYR A 242 15.74 -10.90 -18.05
CA TYR A 242 16.02 -9.83 -19.02
C TYR A 242 17.37 -9.14 -18.81
N SER A 243 18.26 -9.72 -18.00
CA SER A 243 19.67 -9.30 -17.85
C SER A 243 20.59 -9.94 -18.85
#